data_3e50eae9c4b605f5245d214297f393fe
#
_entry.id   3e50eae9c4b605f5245d214297f393fe
#
_cell.length_a   1.000
_cell.length_b   1.000
_cell.length_c   1.000
_cell.angle_alpha   90.00
_cell.angle_beta   90.00
_cell.angle_gamma   90.00
#
_symmetry.space_group_name_H-M   'P 1'
#
loop_
_entity.id
_entity.type
_entity.pdbx_description
1 polymer ?
#
loop_
_entity_poly.entity_id
_entity_poly.type
_entity_poly.pdbx_seq_one_letter_code
_entity_poly.pdbx_strand_id
1 'polypeptide(L)'
;MEVSKKVMFIKDWILNYVNSMPKKAQSLVIGISGGIDSSVTSTLCAMTSLKTIVVLMPIKQIASQHDLSLKHKKWLKDKFKNAESYTIELDEVFKSFQLKLSDFDSKHGLANSRAR
;
A
#
# COMPACT_ATOMS: atom_id res chain seq x y z
N MET A 1 0.85 -15.96 -21.85
CA MET A 1 0.45 -16.61 -20.57
C MET A 1 -0.91 -16.10 -20.15
N GLU A 2 -1.80 -16.98 -19.77
CA GLU A 2 -3.11 -16.62 -19.28
C GLU A 2 -3.03 -15.83 -17.97
N VAL A 3 -4.03 -14.98 -17.71
CA VAL A 3 -4.06 -14.17 -16.49
C VAL A 3 -4.00 -15.04 -15.23
N SER A 4 -4.77 -16.13 -15.20
CA SER A 4 -4.78 -17.05 -14.06
C SER A 4 -3.41 -17.66 -13.79
N LYS A 5 -2.67 -17.99 -14.82
CA LYS A 5 -1.30 -18.53 -14.70
C LYS A 5 -0.33 -17.47 -14.20
N LYS A 6 -0.49 -16.22 -14.65
CA LYS A 6 0.33 -15.09 -14.16
C LYS A 6 0.10 -14.85 -12.69
N VAL A 7 -1.15 -14.87 -12.26
CA VAL A 7 -1.52 -14.70 -10.85
C VAL A 7 -0.87 -15.79 -9.99
N MET A 8 -0.99 -17.05 -10.40
CA MET A 8 -0.39 -18.16 -9.67
C MET A 8 1.13 -18.07 -9.64
N PHE A 9 1.74 -17.67 -10.75
CA PHE A 9 3.20 -17.49 -10.82
C PHE A 9 3.68 -16.45 -9.81
N ILE A 10 3.02 -15.29 -9.78
CA ILE A 10 3.41 -14.20 -8.87
C ILE A 10 3.18 -14.61 -7.41
N LYS A 11 2.05 -15.24 -7.12
CA LYS A 11 1.74 -15.75 -5.80
C LYS A 11 2.81 -16.72 -5.31
N ASP A 12 3.16 -17.69 -6.15
CA ASP A 12 4.19 -18.68 -5.82
C ASP A 12 5.55 -18.03 -5.66
N TRP A 13 5.86 -17.03 -6.48
CA TRP A 13 7.11 -16.28 -6.36
C TRP A 13 7.21 -15.59 -5.00
N ILE A 14 6.12 -14.96 -4.54
CA ILE A 14 6.10 -14.29 -3.24
C ILE A 14 6.32 -15.30 -2.12
N LEU A 15 5.64 -16.44 -2.18
CA LEU A 15 5.78 -17.49 -1.18
C LEU A 15 7.20 -18.06 -1.13
N ASN A 16 7.78 -18.29 -2.30
CA ASN A 16 9.15 -18.81 -2.38
C ASN A 16 10.16 -17.80 -1.85
N TYR A 17 9.95 -16.53 -2.15
CA TYR A 17 10.82 -15.46 -1.66
C TYR A 17 10.80 -15.40 -0.13
N VAL A 18 9.60 -15.39 0.46
CA VAL A 18 9.44 -15.36 1.93
C VAL A 18 10.08 -16.59 2.57
N ASN A 19 9.87 -17.77 1.98
CA ASN A 19 10.41 -19.02 2.52
C ASN A 19 11.93 -19.13 2.38
N SER A 20 12.54 -18.40 1.43
CA SER A 20 13.98 -18.41 1.22
C SER A 20 14.72 -17.43 2.13
N MET A 21 14.02 -16.57 2.85
CA MET A 21 14.65 -15.60 3.74
C MET A 21 15.32 -16.32 4.93
N PRO A 22 16.54 -15.90 5.33
CA PRO A 22 17.19 -16.48 6.52
C PRO A 22 16.34 -16.37 7.78
N LYS A 23 15.63 -15.23 7.92
CA LYS A 23 14.62 -15.06 8.95
C LYS A 23 13.29 -14.80 8.24
N LYS A 24 12.36 -15.74 8.39
CA LYS A 24 11.09 -15.71 7.67
C LYS A 24 10.30 -14.47 8.05
N ALA A 25 9.79 -13.77 7.04
CA ALA A 25 8.90 -12.63 7.27
C ALA A 25 7.60 -13.11 7.91
N GLN A 26 7.10 -12.35 8.88
CA GLN A 26 5.87 -12.68 9.58
C GLN A 26 4.64 -12.13 8.87
N SER A 27 4.81 -11.09 8.06
CA SER A 27 3.71 -10.46 7.35
C SER A 27 4.20 -9.73 6.11
N LEU A 28 3.26 -9.45 5.21
CA LEU A 28 3.48 -8.61 4.03
C LEU A 28 2.81 -7.27 4.29
N VAL A 29 3.51 -6.18 4.04
CA VAL A 29 2.97 -4.83 4.28
C VAL A 29 2.92 -4.07 2.98
N ILE A 30 1.75 -3.53 2.63
CA ILE A 30 1.53 -2.83 1.37
C ILE A 30 0.78 -1.53 1.63
N GLY A 31 1.28 -0.43 1.06
CA GLY A 31 0.56 0.84 1.06
C GLY A 31 -0.52 0.86 0.00
N ILE A 32 -1.71 1.36 0.33
CA ILE A 32 -2.82 1.49 -0.61
C ILE A 32 -3.01 2.96 -0.96
N SER A 33 -2.96 3.27 -2.25
CA SER A 33 -3.13 4.65 -2.75
C SER A 33 -4.49 4.93 -3.36
N GLY A 34 -5.30 3.89 -3.58
CA GLY A 34 -6.54 4.00 -4.35
C GLY A 34 -6.33 3.75 -5.83
N GLY A 35 -5.07 3.61 -6.29
CA GLY A 35 -4.76 3.26 -7.67
C GLY A 35 -4.82 1.76 -7.90
N ILE A 36 -4.83 1.39 -9.19
CA ILE A 36 -4.95 -0.02 -9.57
C ILE A 36 -3.72 -0.85 -9.17
N ASP A 37 -2.53 -0.26 -9.23
CA ASP A 37 -1.29 -0.99 -8.94
C ASP A 37 -1.26 -1.48 -7.50
N SER A 38 -1.57 -0.61 -6.55
CA SER A 38 -1.58 -1.00 -5.14
C SER A 38 -2.73 -1.97 -4.83
N SER A 39 -3.87 -1.83 -5.52
CA SER A 39 -5.00 -2.74 -5.37
C SER A 39 -4.65 -4.15 -5.85
N VAL A 40 -4.00 -4.26 -7.00
CA VAL A 40 -3.58 -5.56 -7.53
C VAL A 40 -2.51 -6.18 -6.63
N THR A 41 -1.51 -5.40 -6.23
CA THR A 41 -0.42 -5.89 -5.38
C THR A 41 -0.94 -6.42 -4.04
N SER A 42 -1.80 -5.66 -3.38
CA SER A 42 -2.35 -6.07 -2.09
C SER A 42 -3.21 -7.33 -2.21
N THR A 43 -3.97 -7.45 -3.30
CA THR A 43 -4.79 -8.64 -3.54
C THR A 43 -3.92 -9.88 -3.75
N LEU A 44 -2.86 -9.75 -4.56
CA LEU A 44 -1.93 -10.85 -4.79
C LEU A 44 -1.25 -11.30 -3.49
N CYS A 45 -0.86 -10.35 -2.66
CA CYS A 45 -0.27 -10.66 -1.36
C CYS A 45 -1.26 -11.40 -0.45
N ALA A 46 -2.52 -10.96 -0.42
CA ALA A 46 -3.55 -11.61 0.38
C ALA A 46 -3.84 -13.04 -0.10
N MET A 47 -3.72 -13.28 -1.41
CA MET A 47 -3.94 -14.60 -2.00
C MET A 47 -2.87 -15.62 -1.58
N THR A 48 -1.73 -15.18 -1.07
CA THR A 48 -0.67 -16.08 -0.59
C THR A 48 -1.03 -16.78 0.71
N SER A 49 -2.10 -16.38 1.36
CA SER A 49 -2.52 -16.82 2.70
C SER A 49 -1.59 -16.36 3.82
N LEU A 50 -0.54 -15.62 3.50
CA LEU A 50 0.30 -14.98 4.51
C LEU A 50 -0.44 -13.80 5.12
N LYS A 51 -0.09 -13.45 6.36
CA LYS A 51 -0.65 -12.27 7.00
C LYS A 51 -0.31 -11.04 6.15
N THR A 52 -1.33 -10.32 5.68
CA THR A 52 -1.18 -9.19 4.80
C THR A 52 -1.72 -7.95 5.49
N ILE A 53 -0.88 -6.93 5.63
CA ILE A 53 -1.24 -5.67 6.29
C ILE A 53 -1.29 -4.60 5.22
N VAL A 54 -2.46 -4.00 5.03
CA VAL A 54 -2.63 -2.87 4.11
C VAL A 54 -2.66 -1.58 4.91
N VAL A 55 -1.86 -0.63 4.49
CA VAL A 55 -1.70 0.64 5.20
C VAL A 55 -2.22 1.77 4.32
N LEU A 56 -3.15 2.54 4.87
CA LEU A 56 -3.67 3.75 4.24
C LEU A 56 -2.95 4.94 4.87
N MET A 57 -2.30 5.75 4.04
CA MET A 57 -1.53 6.91 4.50
C MET A 57 -2.05 8.16 3.79
N PRO A 58 -3.22 8.69 4.19
CA PRO A 58 -3.77 9.87 3.52
C PRO A 58 -2.93 11.10 3.79
N ILE A 59 -2.52 11.79 2.72
CA ILE A 59 -1.85 13.09 2.76
C ILE A 59 -2.55 13.98 1.75
N LYS A 60 -3.48 14.82 2.18
CA LYS A 60 -4.19 15.76 1.30
C LYS A 60 -4.62 15.10 -0.03
N GLN A 61 -5.08 13.86 0.05
CA GLN A 61 -5.53 13.12 -1.11
C GLN A 61 -6.84 13.70 -1.66
N ILE A 62 -7.05 13.52 -2.95
CA ILE A 62 -8.34 13.77 -3.55
C ILE A 62 -9.36 12.83 -2.90
N ALA A 63 -10.53 13.35 -2.53
CA ALA A 63 -11.54 12.57 -1.83
C ALA A 63 -11.90 11.27 -2.55
N SER A 64 -11.96 11.30 -3.89
CA SER A 64 -12.27 10.11 -4.68
C SER A 64 -11.24 9.01 -4.53
N GLN A 65 -9.95 9.35 -4.46
CA GLN A 65 -8.88 8.36 -4.26
C GLN A 65 -8.95 7.77 -2.86
N HIS A 66 -9.23 8.60 -1.86
CA HIS A 66 -9.39 8.13 -0.49
C HIS A 66 -10.58 7.17 -0.38
N ASP A 67 -11.70 7.50 -1.01
CA ASP A 67 -12.87 6.63 -1.05
C ASP A 67 -12.56 5.29 -1.71
N LEU A 68 -11.81 5.29 -2.81
CA LEU A 68 -11.40 4.06 -3.48
C LEU A 68 -10.51 3.20 -2.58
N SER A 69 -9.59 3.83 -1.84
CA SER A 69 -8.76 3.11 -0.88
C SER A 69 -9.59 2.44 0.21
N LEU A 70 -10.58 3.15 0.75
CA LEU A 70 -11.47 2.61 1.78
C LEU A 70 -12.32 1.46 1.26
N LYS A 71 -12.84 1.58 0.03
CA LYS A 71 -13.62 0.50 -0.60
C LYS A 71 -12.76 -0.74 -0.82
N HIS A 72 -11.56 -0.56 -1.31
CA HIS A 72 -10.65 -1.69 -1.53
C HIS A 72 -10.26 -2.37 -0.22
N LYS A 73 -9.96 -1.58 0.80
CA LYS A 73 -9.66 -2.08 2.15
C LYS A 73 -10.80 -2.96 2.66
N LYS A 74 -12.04 -2.47 2.56
CA LYS A 74 -13.21 -3.22 3.03
C LYS A 74 -13.39 -4.51 2.24
N TRP A 75 -13.29 -4.44 0.92
CA TRP A 75 -13.39 -5.60 0.04
C TRP A 75 -12.35 -6.65 0.40
N LEU A 76 -11.11 -6.22 0.61
CA LEU A 76 -10.01 -7.11 0.92
C LEU A 76 -10.23 -7.83 2.26
N LYS A 77 -10.64 -7.09 3.28
CA LYS A 77 -10.91 -7.67 4.60
C LYS A 77 -12.09 -8.63 4.57
N ASP A 78 -13.12 -8.33 3.80
CA ASP A 78 -14.30 -9.19 3.68
C ASP A 78 -13.95 -10.49 2.94
N LYS A 79 -13.06 -10.41 1.96
CA LYS A 79 -12.71 -11.55 1.11
C LYS A 79 -11.59 -12.42 1.70
N PHE A 80 -10.66 -11.82 2.44
CA PHE A 80 -9.49 -12.53 2.96
C PHE A 80 -9.38 -12.36 4.47
N LYS A 81 -9.42 -13.47 5.20
CA LYS A 81 -9.31 -13.46 6.66
C LYS A 81 -7.91 -13.07 7.14
N ASN A 82 -6.90 -13.27 6.31
CA ASN A 82 -5.51 -12.96 6.61
C ASN A 82 -5.15 -11.51 6.33
N ALA A 83 -6.09 -10.68 5.87
CA ALA A 83 -5.85 -9.27 5.58
C ALA A 83 -6.25 -8.40 6.78
N GLU A 84 -5.34 -7.53 7.18
CA GLU A 84 -5.56 -6.51 8.21
C GLU A 84 -5.31 -5.14 7.59
N SER A 85 -5.86 -4.10 8.21
CA SER A 85 -5.68 -2.75 7.70
C SER A 85 -5.40 -1.77 8.82
N TYR A 86 -4.55 -0.79 8.52
CA TYR A 86 -4.23 0.31 9.41
C TYR A 86 -4.28 1.61 8.63
N THR A 87 -4.73 2.68 9.28
CA THR A 87 -4.71 4.02 8.69
C THR A 87 -3.74 4.87 9.49
N ILE A 88 -2.75 5.44 8.79
CA ILE A 88 -1.77 6.34 9.39
C ILE A 88 -1.96 7.71 8.75
N GLU A 89 -2.42 8.67 9.54
CA GLU A 89 -2.60 10.02 9.04
C GLU A 89 -1.27 10.77 9.05
N LEU A 90 -0.90 11.30 7.89
CA LEU A 90 0.35 12.00 7.72
C LEU A 90 0.19 13.51 7.54
N ASP A 91 -1.02 14.03 7.72
CA ASP A 91 -1.30 15.45 7.51
C ASP A 91 -0.45 16.35 8.40
N GLU A 92 -0.31 16.01 9.68
CA GLU A 92 0.51 16.79 10.60
C GLU A 92 1.99 16.73 10.24
N VAL A 93 2.47 15.55 9.88
CA VAL A 93 3.86 15.37 9.42
C VAL A 93 4.09 16.20 8.17
N PHE A 94 3.16 16.16 7.23
CA PHE A 94 3.24 16.91 5.99
C PHE A 94 3.24 18.42 6.24
N LYS A 95 2.39 18.90 7.17
CA LYS A 95 2.36 20.31 7.55
C LYS A 95 3.69 20.76 8.15
N SER A 96 4.27 19.96 9.04
CA SER A 96 5.59 20.24 9.61
C SER A 96 6.66 20.29 8.54
N PHE A 97 6.59 19.39 7.59
CA PHE A 97 7.50 19.36 6.45
C PHE A 97 7.35 20.60 5.57
N GLN A 98 6.12 21.05 5.30
CA GLN A 98 5.85 22.26 4.55
C GLN A 98 6.45 23.50 5.23
N LEU A 99 6.28 23.61 6.54
CA LEU A 99 6.80 24.74 7.30
C LEU A 99 8.33 24.82 7.20
N LYS A 100 9.01 23.70 7.29
CA LYS A 100 10.46 23.65 7.14
C LYS A 100 10.92 23.94 5.72
N LEU A 101 10.19 23.47 4.73
CA LEU A 101 10.53 23.69 3.33
C LEU A 101 10.29 25.13 2.88
N SER A 102 9.37 25.86 3.51
CA SER A 102 9.13 27.27 3.18
C SER A 102 10.37 28.12 3.39
N ASP A 103 11.23 27.75 4.36
CA ASP A 103 12.49 28.44 4.63
C ASP A 103 13.51 28.27 3.49
N PHE A 104 13.34 27.26 2.65
CA PHE A 104 14.24 26.96 1.55
C PHE A 104 13.70 27.34 0.18
N ASP A 105 12.51 27.94 0.13
CA ASP A 105 11.85 28.32 -1.13
C ASP A 105 11.85 27.19 -2.16
N SER A 106 11.53 25.98 -1.74
CA SER A 106 11.62 24.81 -2.61
C SER A 106 10.25 24.29 -3.03
N LYS A 107 9.55 25.05 -3.89
CA LYS A 107 8.28 24.61 -4.46
C LYS A 107 8.40 23.29 -5.20
N HIS A 108 9.53 23.06 -5.87
CA HIS A 108 9.79 21.81 -6.59
C HIS A 108 9.95 20.62 -5.63
N GLY A 109 10.66 20.82 -4.52
CA GLY A 109 10.80 19.78 -3.49
C GLY A 109 9.48 19.39 -2.88
N LEU A 110 8.62 20.37 -2.60
CA LEU A 110 7.29 20.11 -2.06
C LEU A 110 6.40 19.34 -3.05
N ALA A 111 6.44 19.74 -4.33
CA ALA A 111 5.68 19.06 -5.38
C ALA A 111 6.12 17.58 -5.50
N ASN A 112 7.42 17.33 -5.45
CA ASN A 112 7.96 15.96 -5.51
C ASN A 112 7.52 15.13 -4.30
N SER A 113 7.48 15.73 -3.13
CA SER A 113 7.01 15.05 -1.92
C SER A 113 5.55 14.64 -2.03
N ARG A 114 4.72 15.46 -2.66
CA ARG A 114 3.30 15.13 -2.88
C ARG A 114 3.11 14.02 -3.92
N ALA A 115 3.97 13.97 -4.92
CA ALA A 115 3.87 12.97 -5.98
C ALA A 115 4.20 11.56 -5.50
N ARG A 116 4.85 11.44 -4.39
CA ARG A 116 5.24 10.17 -3.79
C ARG A 116 4.29 9.78 -2.68
#